data_c15c0e561465affebeb4b0a60d13eeba
#
_entry.id   c15c0e561465affebeb4b0a60d13eeba
#
_cell.length_a   1.000
_cell.length_b   1.000
_cell.length_c   1.000
_cell.angle_alpha   90.00
_cell.angle_beta   90.00
_cell.angle_gamma   90.00
#
_symmetry.space_group_name_H-M   'P 1'
#
loop_
_entity.id
_entity.type
_entity.pdbx_description
1 polymer ?
#
loop_
_entity_poly.entity_id
_entity_poly.type
_entity_poly.pdbx_seq_one_letter_code
_entity_poly.pdbx_strand_id
1 'polypeptide(L)'
;MTTTTAADPTPQPIRRPLWRRLIGFNLLTAVLLGVGGYYLGWFIGHQISAKSLAYQEKTSENDVALLVAYLFGVVGFLIGLGFANYPVSRLLGRPASLREKEEEGIGRYFGLCTDHKVVGMQYLIGIGLFFFIGGVNAMLIRTELLHSQPSFVAPGQYISLVGMHGTMMMGMMTSGILGPFANYFVPIMIGA
;
A
#
# COMPACT_ATOMS: atom_id res chain seq x y z
N MET A 1 -49.04 17.33 32.12
CA MET A 1 -47.59 17.29 32.41
C MET A 1 -46.92 16.62 31.23
N THR A 2 -46.45 17.37 30.24
CA THR A 2 -45.75 16.88 29.07
C THR A 2 -44.25 16.94 29.37
N THR A 3 -43.66 15.80 29.67
CA THR A 3 -42.20 15.66 29.78
C THR A 3 -41.58 15.78 28.40
N THR A 4 -40.98 16.92 28.13
CA THR A 4 -40.13 17.16 27.00
C THR A 4 -38.85 16.34 27.22
N THR A 5 -38.74 15.20 26.54
CA THR A 5 -37.50 14.46 26.43
C THR A 5 -36.48 15.33 25.68
N ALA A 6 -35.52 15.88 26.40
CA ALA A 6 -34.38 16.57 25.80
C ALA A 6 -33.67 15.59 24.84
N ALA A 7 -33.63 15.94 23.58
CA ALA A 7 -32.86 15.19 22.57
C ALA A 7 -31.39 15.18 23.00
N ASP A 8 -30.85 13.97 23.14
CA ASP A 8 -29.44 13.74 23.41
C ASP A 8 -28.60 14.45 22.35
N PRO A 9 -27.66 15.34 22.72
CA PRO A 9 -26.90 16.09 21.74
C PRO A 9 -26.08 15.10 20.91
N THR A 10 -26.40 15.03 19.62
CA THR A 10 -25.60 14.25 18.66
C THR A 10 -24.13 14.62 18.82
N PRO A 11 -23.24 13.62 19.03
CA PRO A 11 -21.83 13.90 19.26
C PRO A 11 -21.26 14.62 18.03
N GLN A 12 -20.86 15.87 18.25
CA GLN A 12 -20.24 16.69 17.21
C GLN A 12 -18.99 16.00 16.66
N PRO A 13 -18.81 15.91 15.35
CA PRO A 13 -17.63 15.28 14.77
C PRO A 13 -16.39 16.07 15.19
N ILE A 14 -15.43 15.40 15.83
CA ILE A 14 -14.17 16.01 16.25
C ILE A 14 -13.33 16.26 15.00
N ARG A 15 -13.36 17.49 14.47
CA ARG A 15 -12.51 17.90 13.35
C ARG A 15 -11.07 18.00 13.82
N ARG A 16 -10.29 16.95 13.56
CA ARG A 16 -8.83 16.98 13.81
C ARG A 16 -8.15 17.85 12.76
N PRO A 17 -7.18 18.71 13.10
CA PRO A 17 -6.44 19.53 12.14
C PRO A 17 -5.66 18.65 11.14
N LEU A 18 -5.49 19.12 9.90
CA LEU A 18 -4.91 18.37 8.79
C LEU A 18 -3.53 17.77 9.14
N TRP A 19 -2.69 18.50 9.88
CA TRP A 19 -1.38 17.98 10.31
C TRP A 19 -1.49 16.80 11.28
N ARG A 20 -2.49 16.78 12.17
CA ARG A 20 -2.79 15.61 13.02
C ARG A 20 -3.39 14.45 12.23
N ARG A 21 -4.02 14.75 11.10
CA ARG A 21 -4.52 13.73 10.17
C ARG A 21 -3.36 13.10 9.40
N LEU A 22 -2.39 13.89 8.94
CA LEU A 22 -1.20 13.41 8.24
C LEU A 22 -0.24 12.65 9.16
N ILE A 23 -0.05 13.10 10.41
CA ILE A 23 0.77 12.41 11.42
C ILE A 23 -0.04 11.29 12.08
N GLY A 24 -1.34 11.47 12.33
CA GLY A 24 -2.24 10.45 12.86
C GLY A 24 -2.48 9.30 11.90
N PHE A 25 -2.18 9.50 10.61
CA PHE A 25 -2.30 8.50 9.57
C PHE A 25 -1.10 7.60 9.47
N ASN A 26 -0.14 7.75 10.30
CA ASN A 26 1.06 6.93 10.32
C ASN A 26 1.74 6.75 8.94
N LEU A 27 1.38 7.57 7.93
CA LEU A 27 2.03 7.48 6.62
C LEU A 27 3.53 7.78 6.74
N LEU A 28 3.89 8.79 7.54
CA LEU A 28 5.28 9.08 7.82
C LEU A 28 5.96 7.91 8.55
N THR A 29 5.29 7.37 9.58
CA THR A 29 5.80 6.19 10.31
C THR A 29 5.83 4.95 9.44
N ALA A 30 4.88 4.78 8.54
CA ALA A 30 4.86 3.69 7.56
C ALA A 30 6.06 3.78 6.61
N VAL A 31 6.34 4.96 6.07
CA VAL A 31 7.49 5.18 5.20
C VAL A 31 8.79 4.96 5.96
N LEU A 32 8.93 5.52 7.18
CA LEU A 32 10.13 5.36 7.98
C LEU A 32 10.38 3.90 8.37
N LEU A 33 9.35 3.19 8.83
CA LEU A 33 9.46 1.77 9.18
C LEU A 33 9.60 0.88 7.95
N GLY A 34 9.01 1.25 6.81
CA GLY A 34 9.20 0.56 5.55
C GLY A 34 10.63 0.65 5.04
N VAL A 35 11.19 1.87 5.03
CA VAL A 35 12.60 2.10 4.65
C VAL A 35 13.55 1.45 5.64
N GLY A 36 13.31 1.61 6.95
CA GLY A 36 14.11 0.96 7.99
C GLY A 36 14.06 -0.57 7.91
N GLY A 37 12.86 -1.13 7.67
CA GLY A 37 12.65 -2.55 7.44
C GLY A 37 13.40 -3.04 6.20
N TYR A 38 13.36 -2.28 5.10
CA TYR A 38 14.09 -2.61 3.88
C TYR A 38 15.60 -2.73 4.14
N TYR A 39 16.22 -1.74 4.79
CA TYR A 39 17.65 -1.80 5.10
C TYR A 39 18.00 -2.92 6.09
N LEU A 40 17.15 -3.15 7.09
CA LEU A 40 17.32 -4.27 8.01
C LEU A 40 17.24 -5.61 7.27
N GLY A 41 16.26 -5.76 6.40
CA GLY A 41 16.10 -6.96 5.57
C GLY A 41 17.25 -7.16 4.62
N TRP A 42 17.77 -6.10 4.01
CA TRP A 42 18.98 -6.13 3.19
C TRP A 42 20.18 -6.68 3.98
N PHE A 43 20.43 -6.13 5.18
CA PHE A 43 21.49 -6.58 6.04
C PHE A 43 21.34 -8.07 6.41
N ILE A 44 20.15 -8.48 6.85
CA ILE A 44 19.85 -9.88 7.19
C ILE A 44 20.01 -10.78 5.97
N GLY A 45 19.51 -10.37 4.81
CA GLY A 45 19.61 -11.12 3.57
C GLY A 45 21.06 -11.38 3.15
N HIS A 46 21.94 -10.38 3.28
CA HIS A 46 23.37 -10.55 3.06
C HIS A 46 24.00 -11.56 4.04
N GLN A 47 23.61 -11.52 5.31
CA GLN A 47 24.14 -12.48 6.30
C GLN A 47 23.69 -13.92 6.02
N ILE A 48 22.46 -14.09 5.54
CA ILE A 48 21.91 -15.39 5.15
C ILE A 48 22.65 -15.90 3.91
N SER A 49 22.81 -15.04 2.91
CA SER A 49 23.47 -15.39 1.65
C SER A 49 24.95 -15.74 1.86
N ALA A 50 25.66 -14.95 2.65
CA ALA A 50 27.07 -15.17 2.96
C ALA A 50 27.33 -16.51 3.72
N LYS A 51 26.35 -16.98 4.50
CA LYS A 51 26.42 -18.24 5.24
C LYS A 51 25.93 -19.45 4.45
N SER A 52 25.24 -19.23 3.35
CA SER A 52 24.71 -20.29 2.49
C SER A 52 25.83 -20.79 1.58
N LEU A 53 26.54 -21.81 2.01
CA LEU A 53 27.66 -22.46 1.30
C LEU A 53 27.28 -23.09 -0.08
N ALA A 54 26.00 -23.08 -0.43
CA ALA A 54 25.49 -23.74 -1.62
C ALA A 54 25.47 -22.84 -2.88
N TYR A 55 25.80 -21.57 -2.78
CA TYR A 55 25.68 -20.65 -3.93
C TYR A 55 26.95 -19.82 -4.12
N GLN A 56 27.74 -20.20 -5.10
CA GLN A 56 28.99 -19.52 -5.46
C GLN A 56 28.84 -18.44 -6.54
N GLU A 57 27.65 -18.10 -6.98
CA GLU A 57 27.45 -17.02 -7.96
C GLU A 57 27.10 -15.70 -7.30
N LYS A 58 27.95 -14.71 -7.54
CA LYS A 58 27.88 -13.34 -6.99
C LYS A 58 26.58 -12.60 -7.29
N THR A 59 25.85 -13.01 -8.33
CA THR A 59 24.54 -12.49 -8.73
C THR A 59 23.42 -12.89 -7.77
N SER A 60 23.51 -14.06 -7.18
CA SER A 60 22.47 -14.61 -6.31
C SER A 60 22.49 -14.06 -4.87
N GLU A 61 23.65 -13.57 -4.42
CA GLU A 61 23.73 -12.93 -3.09
C GLU A 61 22.86 -11.67 -3.01
N ASN A 62 22.87 -10.86 -4.07
CA ASN A 62 22.07 -9.65 -4.15
C ASN A 62 20.58 -9.95 -4.30
N ASP A 63 20.22 -11.03 -5.00
CA ASP A 63 18.82 -11.41 -5.22
C ASP A 63 18.13 -11.86 -3.93
N VAL A 64 18.82 -12.69 -3.12
CA VAL A 64 18.31 -13.09 -1.80
C VAL A 64 18.22 -11.89 -0.87
N ALA A 65 19.24 -11.03 -0.84
CA ALA A 65 19.23 -9.83 -0.01
C ALA A 65 18.10 -8.89 -0.40
N LEU A 66 17.85 -8.71 -1.71
CA LEU A 66 16.73 -7.93 -2.22
C LEU A 66 15.37 -8.52 -1.81
N LEU A 67 15.18 -9.83 -1.97
CA LEU A 67 13.93 -10.48 -1.58
C LEU A 67 13.62 -10.26 -0.10
N VAL A 68 14.60 -10.50 0.77
CA VAL A 68 14.46 -10.31 2.21
C VAL A 68 14.23 -8.83 2.53
N ALA A 69 14.93 -7.91 1.87
CA ALA A 69 14.74 -6.48 2.02
C ALA A 69 13.31 -6.04 1.68
N TYR A 70 12.75 -6.50 0.56
CA TYR A 70 11.37 -6.19 0.20
C TYR A 70 10.36 -6.75 1.20
N LEU A 71 10.53 -7.98 1.65
CA LEU A 71 9.63 -8.58 2.65
C LEU A 71 9.63 -7.78 3.95
N PHE A 72 10.81 -7.45 4.47
CA PHE A 72 10.94 -6.65 5.69
C PHE A 72 10.44 -5.22 5.48
N GLY A 73 10.68 -4.64 4.31
CA GLY A 73 10.18 -3.32 3.94
C GLY A 73 8.66 -3.26 3.93
N VAL A 74 8.00 -4.24 3.30
CA VAL A 74 6.53 -4.34 3.28
C VAL A 74 5.97 -4.56 4.68
N VAL A 75 6.55 -5.47 5.47
CA VAL A 75 6.12 -5.71 6.86
C VAL A 75 6.29 -4.45 7.71
N GLY A 76 7.45 -3.77 7.61
CA GLY A 76 7.69 -2.51 8.31
C GLY A 76 6.68 -1.43 7.92
N PHE A 77 6.39 -1.30 6.63
CA PHE A 77 5.40 -0.36 6.12
C PHE A 77 3.99 -0.67 6.67
N LEU A 78 3.55 -1.91 6.66
CA LEU A 78 2.26 -2.32 7.21
C LEU A 78 2.17 -2.07 8.72
N ILE A 79 3.24 -2.37 9.47
CA ILE A 79 3.31 -2.05 10.90
C ILE A 79 3.18 -0.55 11.12
N GLY A 80 3.89 0.26 10.33
CA GLY A 80 3.82 1.72 10.38
C GLY A 80 2.46 2.29 10.04
N LEU A 81 1.71 1.64 9.14
CA LEU A 81 0.30 1.97 8.86
C LEU A 81 -0.64 1.63 10.02
N GLY A 82 -0.19 0.86 11.00
CA GLY A 82 -0.99 0.51 12.16
C GLY A 82 -1.67 -0.86 12.09
N PHE A 83 -1.35 -1.71 11.10
CA PHE A 83 -1.88 -3.08 11.03
C PHE A 83 -1.58 -3.91 12.29
N ALA A 84 -0.46 -3.64 12.96
CA ALA A 84 -0.09 -4.30 14.20
C ALA A 84 -0.83 -3.75 15.42
N ASN A 85 -1.47 -2.60 15.36
CA ASN A 85 -2.06 -1.94 16.53
C ASN A 85 -3.17 -2.77 17.17
N TYR A 86 -4.04 -3.37 16.36
CA TYR A 86 -5.14 -4.19 16.86
C TYR A 86 -4.65 -5.48 17.54
N PRO A 87 -3.86 -6.35 16.89
CA PRO A 87 -3.39 -7.59 17.51
C PRO A 87 -2.50 -7.31 18.72
N VAL A 88 -1.63 -6.30 18.66
CA VAL A 88 -0.75 -5.92 19.78
C VAL A 88 -1.55 -5.38 20.96
N SER A 89 -2.54 -4.50 20.72
CA SER A 89 -3.41 -3.99 21.79
C SER A 89 -4.17 -5.12 22.46
N ARG A 90 -4.63 -6.10 21.70
CA ARG A 90 -5.37 -7.25 22.24
C ARG A 90 -4.48 -8.18 23.06
N LEU A 91 -3.24 -8.41 22.62
CA LEU A 91 -2.23 -9.16 23.37
C LEU A 91 -1.85 -8.47 24.68
N LEU A 92 -1.84 -7.13 24.71
CA LEU A 92 -1.56 -6.33 25.90
C LEU A 92 -2.78 -6.10 26.79
N GLY A 93 -3.93 -6.74 26.52
CA GLY A 93 -5.15 -6.60 27.30
C GLY A 93 -5.79 -5.22 27.25
N ARG A 94 -5.42 -4.38 26.27
CA ARG A 94 -6.00 -3.05 26.08
C ARG A 94 -7.30 -3.14 25.27
N PRO A 95 -8.31 -2.30 25.55
CA PRO A 95 -9.53 -2.26 24.75
C PRO A 95 -9.16 -1.82 23.31
N ALA A 96 -9.23 -2.75 22.39
CA ALA A 96 -9.00 -2.50 20.98
C ALA A 96 -10.33 -2.61 20.24
N SER A 97 -10.80 -1.53 19.61
CA SER A 97 -11.94 -1.54 18.71
C SER A 97 -11.45 -1.42 17.26
N LEU A 98 -11.95 -2.29 16.38
CA LEU A 98 -11.78 -2.16 14.94
C LEU A 98 -12.64 -1.02 14.37
N ARG A 99 -13.59 -0.54 15.16
CA ARG A 99 -14.50 0.52 14.76
C ARG A 99 -13.79 1.86 14.99
N GLU A 100 -13.09 2.36 13.99
CA GLU A 100 -12.65 3.75 14.00
C GLU A 100 -13.87 4.66 13.86
N LYS A 101 -13.83 5.79 14.59
CA LYS A 101 -14.83 6.83 14.46
C LYS A 101 -14.83 7.29 13.00
N GLU A 102 -15.97 7.24 12.35
CA GLU A 102 -16.14 7.70 10.99
C GLU A 102 -15.63 9.15 10.87
N GLU A 103 -14.52 9.32 10.19
CA GLU A 103 -14.03 10.65 9.83
C GLU A 103 -14.86 11.14 8.65
N GLU A 104 -15.56 12.24 8.82
CA GLU A 104 -16.27 12.92 7.74
C GLU A 104 -15.29 13.69 6.85
N GLY A 105 -15.48 13.63 5.53
CA GLY A 105 -14.72 14.37 4.55
C GLY A 105 -13.67 13.58 3.79
N ILE A 106 -12.84 14.28 3.01
CA ILE A 106 -11.82 13.68 2.13
C ILE A 106 -10.78 12.84 2.92
N GLY A 107 -10.55 13.17 4.20
CA GLY A 107 -9.61 12.46 5.05
C GLY A 107 -9.92 10.98 5.24
N ARG A 108 -11.19 10.57 5.12
CA ARG A 108 -11.61 9.16 5.21
C ARG A 108 -11.01 8.27 4.12
N TYR A 109 -10.69 8.84 2.94
CA TYR A 109 -10.09 8.09 1.83
C TYR A 109 -8.59 7.86 1.98
N PHE A 110 -7.97 8.54 2.93
CA PHE A 110 -6.55 8.36 3.25
C PHE A 110 -6.34 7.54 4.53
N GLY A 111 -7.44 7.00 5.12
CA GLY A 111 -7.55 6.26 6.37
C GLY A 111 -7.72 4.76 6.19
N LEU A 112 -7.25 4.01 7.20
CA LEU A 112 -7.70 2.64 7.39
C LEU A 112 -9.17 2.71 7.80
N CYS A 113 -10.04 2.40 6.87
CA CYS A 113 -11.48 2.37 7.04
C CYS A 113 -12.00 0.98 6.66
N THR A 114 -12.95 0.46 7.42
CA THR A 114 -13.61 -0.83 7.12
C THR A 114 -14.85 -0.64 6.25
N ASP A 115 -15.21 0.60 5.91
CA ASP A 115 -16.33 0.88 5.00
C ASP A 115 -15.95 0.43 3.59
N HIS A 116 -16.73 -0.51 3.06
CA HIS A 116 -16.54 -1.09 1.72
C HIS A 116 -16.52 -0.05 0.60
N LYS A 117 -17.28 1.06 0.73
CA LYS A 117 -17.32 2.15 -0.26
C LYS A 117 -15.99 2.92 -0.28
N VAL A 118 -15.44 3.18 0.90
CA VAL A 118 -14.14 3.86 1.04
C VAL A 118 -13.02 2.97 0.54
N VAL A 119 -13.02 1.70 0.94
CA VAL A 119 -12.04 0.70 0.48
C VAL A 119 -12.09 0.55 -1.04
N GLY A 120 -13.29 0.43 -1.63
CA GLY A 120 -13.46 0.35 -3.08
C GLY A 120 -12.86 1.57 -3.81
N MET A 121 -13.08 2.78 -3.29
CA MET A 121 -12.49 4.00 -3.87
C MET A 121 -10.99 4.09 -3.69
N GLN A 122 -10.44 3.66 -2.55
CA GLN A 122 -8.99 3.61 -2.32
C GLN A 122 -8.32 2.66 -3.32
N TYR A 123 -8.91 1.49 -3.56
CA TYR A 123 -8.45 0.58 -4.60
C TYR A 123 -8.51 1.21 -5.99
N LEU A 124 -9.61 1.87 -6.34
CA LEU A 124 -9.77 2.50 -7.65
C LEU A 124 -8.70 3.57 -7.92
N ILE A 125 -8.44 4.43 -6.94
CA ILE A 125 -7.42 5.49 -7.05
C ILE A 125 -6.03 4.87 -7.14
N GLY A 126 -5.68 3.92 -6.26
CA GLY A 126 -4.38 3.26 -6.24
C GLY A 126 -4.09 2.54 -7.55
N ILE A 127 -5.04 1.77 -8.04
CA ILE A 127 -4.90 1.02 -9.28
C ILE A 127 -4.85 1.96 -10.49
N GLY A 128 -5.67 3.02 -10.50
CA GLY A 128 -5.61 4.05 -11.55
C GLY A 128 -4.22 4.70 -11.64
N LEU A 129 -3.57 4.96 -10.50
CA LEU A 129 -2.20 5.48 -10.48
C LEU A 129 -1.20 4.48 -11.08
N PHE A 130 -1.26 3.20 -10.68
CA PHE A 130 -0.38 2.17 -11.23
C PHE A 130 -0.63 1.93 -12.72
N PHE A 131 -1.89 1.99 -13.16
CA PHE A 131 -2.25 1.93 -14.57
C PHE A 131 -1.62 3.08 -15.35
N PHE A 132 -1.67 4.30 -14.83
CA PHE A 132 -1.03 5.46 -15.44
C PHE A 132 0.49 5.29 -15.54
N ILE A 133 1.15 4.84 -14.48
CA ILE A 133 2.61 4.57 -14.48
C ILE A 133 2.95 3.47 -15.49
N GLY A 134 2.17 2.41 -15.54
CA GLY A 134 2.31 1.34 -16.54
C GLY A 134 2.16 1.85 -17.97
N GLY A 135 1.22 2.78 -18.19
CA GLY A 135 1.04 3.46 -19.48
C GLY A 135 2.24 4.33 -19.86
N VAL A 136 2.81 5.07 -18.92
CA VAL A 136 4.05 5.85 -19.15
C VAL A 136 5.21 4.91 -19.54
N ASN A 137 5.36 3.77 -18.86
CA ASN A 137 6.39 2.79 -19.24
C ASN A 137 6.18 2.26 -20.68
N ALA A 138 4.94 2.03 -21.10
CA ALA A 138 4.63 1.65 -22.47
C ALA A 138 5.04 2.73 -23.49
N MET A 139 4.80 4.00 -23.16
CA MET A 139 5.21 5.11 -24.02
C MET A 139 6.73 5.22 -24.12
N LEU A 140 7.47 5.00 -23.03
CA LEU A 140 8.93 4.97 -23.04
C LEU A 140 9.46 3.82 -23.90
N ILE A 141 8.89 2.62 -23.79
CA ILE A 141 9.21 1.47 -24.64
C ILE A 141 8.96 1.82 -26.11
N ARG A 142 7.82 2.43 -26.40
CA ARG A 142 7.46 2.82 -27.77
C ARG A 142 8.40 3.88 -28.32
N THR A 143 8.82 4.84 -27.51
CA THR A 143 9.78 5.88 -27.91
C THR A 143 11.13 5.28 -28.28
N GLU A 144 11.62 4.31 -27.50
CA GLU A 144 12.86 3.58 -27.83
C GLU A 144 12.78 2.87 -29.17
N LEU A 145 11.64 2.26 -29.47
CA LEU A 145 11.41 1.54 -30.74
C LEU A 145 11.20 2.44 -31.96
N LEU A 146 11.10 3.76 -31.81
CA LEU A 146 11.00 4.69 -32.92
C LEU A 146 12.33 4.90 -33.65
N HIS A 147 13.45 4.60 -32.99
CA HIS A 147 14.79 4.79 -33.56
C HIS A 147 15.39 3.43 -33.93
N SER A 148 16.09 3.39 -35.08
CA SER A 148 16.79 2.18 -35.53
C SER A 148 18.08 1.89 -34.75
N GLN A 149 18.57 2.88 -34.01
CA GLN A 149 19.72 2.76 -33.10
C GLN A 149 19.26 2.97 -31.68
N PRO A 150 19.59 2.08 -30.71
CA PRO A 150 19.25 2.26 -29.32
C PRO A 150 20.00 3.49 -28.80
N SER A 151 19.28 4.55 -28.53
CA SER A 151 19.89 5.84 -28.19
C SER A 151 19.42 6.41 -26.85
N PHE A 152 18.27 5.94 -26.35
CA PHE A 152 17.61 6.55 -25.21
C PHE A 152 17.75 5.72 -23.92
N VAL A 153 17.66 4.40 -24.03
CA VAL A 153 17.63 3.49 -22.88
C VAL A 153 18.68 2.39 -23.05
N ALA A 154 19.49 2.14 -22.03
CA ALA A 154 20.42 1.01 -22.05
C ALA A 154 19.66 -0.33 -22.13
N PRO A 155 20.22 -1.40 -22.77
CA PRO A 155 19.52 -2.66 -22.96
C PRO A 155 18.94 -3.28 -21.69
N GLY A 156 19.65 -3.22 -20.56
CA GLY A 156 19.16 -3.71 -19.27
C GLY A 156 17.99 -2.90 -18.73
N GLN A 157 17.99 -1.58 -18.96
CA GLN A 157 16.86 -0.71 -18.57
C GLN A 157 15.63 -0.96 -19.45
N TYR A 158 15.83 -1.21 -20.74
CA TYR A 158 14.74 -1.57 -21.63
C TYR A 158 14.01 -2.83 -21.18
N ILE A 159 14.75 -3.89 -20.85
CA ILE A 159 14.17 -5.13 -20.31
C ILE A 159 13.41 -4.86 -19.00
N SER A 160 13.97 -4.02 -18.13
CA SER A 160 13.31 -3.63 -16.87
C SER A 160 12.00 -2.87 -17.13
N LEU A 161 11.98 -1.93 -18.10
CA LEU A 161 10.76 -1.21 -18.48
C LEU A 161 9.67 -2.16 -19.02
N VAL A 162 10.06 -3.12 -19.86
CA VAL A 162 9.12 -4.16 -20.36
C VAL A 162 8.56 -4.99 -19.22
N GLY A 163 9.43 -5.46 -18.31
CA GLY A 163 9.02 -6.23 -17.13
C GLY A 163 8.09 -5.44 -16.21
N MET A 164 8.43 -4.19 -15.89
CA MET A 164 7.60 -3.31 -15.07
C MET A 164 6.26 -3.01 -15.74
N HIS A 165 6.26 -2.69 -17.04
CA HIS A 165 5.02 -2.47 -17.78
C HIS A 165 4.12 -3.71 -17.73
N GLY A 166 4.66 -4.89 -18.04
CA GLY A 166 3.92 -6.15 -18.02
C GLY A 166 3.34 -6.46 -16.63
N THR A 167 4.15 -6.35 -15.59
CA THR A 167 3.70 -6.59 -14.21
C THR A 167 2.62 -5.61 -13.77
N MET A 168 2.79 -4.32 -14.07
CA MET A 168 1.79 -3.30 -13.71
C MET A 168 0.50 -3.47 -14.48
N MET A 169 0.56 -3.73 -15.78
CA MET A 169 -0.64 -3.88 -16.61
C MET A 169 -1.38 -5.19 -16.32
N MET A 170 -0.68 -6.31 -16.22
CA MET A 170 -1.31 -7.60 -15.93
C MET A 170 -1.75 -7.71 -14.46
N GLY A 171 -0.84 -7.47 -13.52
CA GLY A 171 -1.10 -7.62 -12.10
C GLY A 171 -2.11 -6.61 -11.58
N MET A 172 -1.97 -5.34 -11.94
CA MET A 172 -2.84 -4.28 -11.44
C MET A 172 -4.18 -4.22 -12.17
N MET A 173 -4.25 -4.50 -13.49
CA MET A 173 -5.53 -4.54 -14.18
C MET A 173 -6.41 -5.68 -13.69
N THR A 174 -5.87 -6.88 -13.52
CA THR A 174 -6.65 -8.02 -13.03
C THR A 174 -7.16 -7.78 -11.62
N SER A 175 -6.29 -7.32 -10.71
CA SER A 175 -6.69 -6.92 -9.36
C SER A 175 -7.54 -5.66 -9.36
N GLY A 176 -7.35 -4.79 -10.34
CA GLY A 176 -7.94 -3.48 -10.46
C GLY A 176 -9.40 -3.47 -10.85
N ILE A 177 -9.80 -4.42 -11.64
CA ILE A 177 -11.22 -4.59 -12.00
C ILE A 177 -11.95 -5.26 -10.84
N LEU A 178 -11.39 -6.34 -10.30
CA LEU A 178 -12.05 -7.11 -9.25
C LEU A 178 -12.03 -6.40 -7.89
N GLY A 179 -10.91 -5.77 -7.51
CA GLY A 179 -10.76 -5.14 -6.20
C GLY A 179 -11.77 -4.00 -5.95
N PRO A 180 -11.75 -2.91 -6.73
CA PRO A 180 -12.65 -1.78 -6.50
C PRO A 180 -14.11 -2.16 -6.71
N PHE A 181 -14.42 -2.83 -7.81
CA PHE A 181 -15.81 -3.14 -8.17
C PHE A 181 -16.42 -4.18 -7.22
N ALA A 182 -15.69 -5.23 -6.86
CA ALA A 182 -16.17 -6.20 -5.90
C ALA A 182 -16.39 -5.57 -4.52
N ASN A 183 -15.43 -4.80 -4.03
CA ASN A 183 -15.57 -4.16 -2.72
C ASN A 183 -16.64 -3.07 -2.69
N TYR A 184 -16.91 -2.39 -3.80
CA TYR A 184 -17.91 -1.34 -3.85
C TYR A 184 -19.32 -1.88 -4.11
N PHE A 185 -19.48 -2.70 -5.16
CA PHE A 185 -20.81 -3.10 -5.64
C PHE A 185 -21.36 -4.35 -4.96
N VAL A 186 -20.55 -5.36 -4.68
CA VAL A 186 -21.08 -6.62 -4.11
C VAL A 186 -21.77 -6.39 -2.77
N PRO A 187 -21.21 -5.63 -1.80
CA PRO A 187 -21.92 -5.36 -0.56
C PRO A 187 -23.23 -4.61 -0.77
N ILE A 188 -23.28 -3.66 -1.72
CA ILE A 188 -24.51 -2.92 -2.05
C ILE A 188 -25.57 -3.86 -2.64
N MET A 189 -25.15 -4.78 -3.52
CA MET A 189 -26.07 -5.73 -4.19
C MET A 189 -26.67 -6.74 -3.21
N ILE A 190 -25.96 -7.12 -2.16
CA ILE A 190 -26.46 -8.04 -1.13
C ILE A 190 -27.14 -7.31 0.04
N GLY A 191 -27.23 -5.98 -0.02
CA GLY A 191 -27.91 -5.17 1.00
C GLY A 191 -27.13 -4.93 2.30
N ALA A 192 -25.79 -4.97 2.23
CA ALA A 192 -24.93 -4.71 3.37
C ALA A 192 -24.63 -3.21 3.54
#